data_a2b5d0b209c3d4171020938a13981533
#
_entry.id   a2b5d0b209c3d4171020938a13981533
#
_cell.length_a   1.000
_cell.length_b   1.000
_cell.length_c   1.000
_cell.angle_alpha   90.00
_cell.angle_beta   90.00
_cell.angle_gamma   90.00
#
_symmetry.space_group_name_H-M   'P 1'
#
loop_
_entity.id
_entity.type
_entity.pdbx_description
1 polymer ?
#
loop_
_entity_poly.entity_id
_entity_poly.type
_entity_poly.pdbx_seq_one_letter_code
_entity_poly.pdbx_strand_id
1 'polypeptide(L)'
;YAVPRWRAEGMARVTGPIRLKYSRGYTFQPLDGPDFRGPCETEALPVIFKGSLINLGFSDTGWHHQQGIVQSEMLQCRLRDFEVPMSGGFYLVQEAPDHHNYYKIGEEIETWSEPGELIEKVMFYSRNEQAAERIRQAGQRRALEQHTWKHRFDRLFHRLRSLGKMP
;
A
#
# COMPACT_ATOMS: atom_id res chain seq x y z
N TYR A 1 -6.33 -0.15 4.34
CA TYR A 1 -6.80 -0.78 5.59
C TYR A 1 -5.61 -1.43 6.28
N ALA A 2 -5.47 -1.24 7.59
CA ALA A 2 -4.44 -1.85 8.41
C ALA A 2 -5.07 -2.96 9.27
N VAL A 3 -4.47 -4.14 9.24
CA VAL A 3 -4.88 -5.25 10.10
C VAL A 3 -3.96 -5.27 11.32
N PRO A 4 -4.46 -5.02 12.54
CA PRO A 4 -3.62 -4.97 13.74
C PRO A 4 -2.95 -6.32 14.05
N ARG A 5 -1.66 -6.30 14.42
CA ARG A 5 -0.89 -7.50 14.79
C ARG A 5 -1.50 -8.31 15.94
N TRP A 6 -2.02 -7.64 16.96
CA TRP A 6 -2.59 -8.29 18.14
C TRP A 6 -3.85 -9.12 17.85
N ARG A 7 -4.42 -8.99 16.64
CA ARG A 7 -5.52 -9.82 16.19
C ARG A 7 -5.12 -11.09 15.47
N ALA A 8 -3.86 -11.23 15.07
CA ALA A 8 -3.39 -12.43 14.38
C ALA A 8 -3.61 -13.69 15.26
N GLU A 9 -3.49 -13.57 16.57
CA GLU A 9 -3.72 -14.67 17.53
C GLU A 9 -5.20 -15.06 17.69
N GLY A 10 -6.13 -14.18 17.33
CA GLY A 10 -7.58 -14.42 17.36
C GLY A 10 -8.24 -14.54 15.99
N MET A 11 -7.50 -14.33 14.91
CA MET A 11 -8.02 -14.17 13.54
C MET A 11 -8.30 -15.47 12.77
N ALA A 12 -8.38 -16.61 13.42
CA ALA A 12 -9.11 -17.74 12.84
C ALA A 12 -10.59 -17.36 12.47
N ARG A 13 -11.00 -16.11 12.67
CA ARG A 13 -12.36 -15.62 12.50
C ARG A 13 -12.54 -14.39 11.61
N VAL A 14 -11.58 -13.98 10.76
CA VAL A 14 -11.93 -13.14 9.63
C VAL A 14 -12.43 -14.04 8.49
N THR A 15 -13.45 -14.80 8.78
CA THR A 15 -14.26 -15.54 7.81
C THR A 15 -15.55 -14.77 7.50
N GLY A 16 -15.53 -13.44 7.68
CA GLY A 16 -16.50 -12.58 7.04
C GLY A 16 -16.00 -12.32 5.63
N PRO A 17 -16.82 -12.52 4.57
CA PRO A 17 -16.39 -12.17 3.23
C PRO A 17 -15.98 -10.70 3.25
N ILE A 18 -14.75 -10.39 2.81
CA ILE A 18 -14.44 -9.05 2.33
C ILE A 18 -15.39 -8.85 1.15
N ARG A 19 -16.55 -8.28 1.42
CA ARG A 19 -17.49 -7.92 0.37
C ARG A 19 -16.94 -6.68 -0.31
N LEU A 20 -15.98 -6.89 -1.21
CA LEU A 20 -15.69 -5.92 -2.26
C LEU A 20 -16.95 -5.90 -3.13
N LYS A 21 -17.90 -5.05 -2.79
CA LYS A 21 -19.03 -4.77 -3.65
C LYS A 21 -18.49 -3.94 -4.80
N TYR A 22 -18.07 -4.60 -5.88
CA TYR A 22 -17.89 -3.99 -7.20
C TYR A 22 -19.27 -3.55 -7.70
N SER A 23 -19.76 -2.43 -7.22
CA SER A 23 -20.75 -1.63 -7.95
C SER A 23 -19.94 -0.62 -8.75
N ARG A 24 -20.38 -0.32 -9.96
CA ARG A 24 -19.82 0.74 -10.81
C ARG A 24 -19.75 2.06 -10.03
N GLY A 25 -18.62 2.28 -9.38
CA GLY A 25 -18.40 3.30 -8.38
C GLY A 25 -17.98 2.64 -7.07
N TYR A 26 -16.70 2.79 -6.67
CA TYR A 26 -16.20 2.29 -5.40
C TYR A 26 -16.86 3.06 -4.26
N THR A 27 -17.98 2.62 -3.79
CA THR A 27 -18.46 2.99 -2.48
C THR A 27 -17.85 2.00 -1.50
N PHE A 28 -16.80 2.42 -0.81
CA PHE A 28 -16.37 1.76 0.41
C PHE A 28 -17.52 1.91 1.40
N GLN A 29 -18.38 0.91 1.50
CA GLN A 29 -19.19 0.79 2.68
C GLN A 29 -18.25 0.49 3.83
N PRO A 30 -18.29 1.25 4.93
CA PRO A 30 -17.58 0.86 6.12
C PRO A 30 -17.97 -0.58 6.41
N LEU A 31 -16.97 -1.43 6.71
CA LEU A 31 -17.23 -2.72 7.28
C LEU A 31 -17.96 -2.43 8.60
N ASP A 32 -19.25 -2.65 8.63
CA ASP A 32 -20.04 -2.55 9.87
C ASP A 32 -19.49 -3.58 10.84
N GLY A 33 -18.65 -3.14 11.74
CA GLY A 33 -18.03 -3.99 12.72
C GLY A 33 -17.37 -3.16 13.81
N PRO A 34 -17.28 -3.69 15.05
CA PRO A 34 -16.73 -2.97 16.19
C PRO A 34 -15.28 -2.53 16.03
N ASP A 35 -14.67 -2.88 14.93
CA ASP A 35 -13.25 -2.73 14.68
C ASP A 35 -12.88 -1.71 13.62
N PHE A 36 -13.87 -1.11 12.97
CA PHE A 36 -13.63 0.02 12.08
C PHE A 36 -13.41 1.29 12.92
N ARG A 37 -12.17 1.81 12.86
CA ARG A 37 -11.76 2.99 13.64
C ARG A 37 -11.85 4.30 12.89
N GLY A 38 -12.24 4.25 11.61
CA GLY A 38 -12.34 5.45 10.77
C GLY A 38 -10.98 6.06 10.40
N PRO A 39 -10.98 7.34 9.99
CA PRO A 39 -9.77 8.10 9.71
C PRO A 39 -8.91 8.30 10.97
N CYS A 40 -7.60 8.45 10.77
CA CYS A 40 -6.67 8.79 11.83
C CYS A 40 -5.86 10.04 11.46
N GLU A 41 -5.28 10.69 12.45
CA GLU A 41 -4.37 11.80 12.25
C GLU A 41 -3.11 11.34 11.51
N THR A 42 -2.55 12.24 10.69
CA THR A 42 -1.38 11.94 9.83
C THR A 42 -0.18 11.50 10.64
N GLU A 43 0.02 12.07 11.80
CA GLU A 43 1.12 11.80 12.72
C GLU A 43 1.09 10.38 13.30
N ALA A 44 -0.11 9.79 13.37
CA ALA A 44 -0.29 8.41 13.85
C ALA A 44 0.01 7.36 12.77
N LEU A 45 0.03 7.75 11.48
CA LEU A 45 0.18 6.82 10.36
C LEU A 45 1.42 5.92 10.45
N PRO A 46 2.64 6.44 10.76
CA PRO A 46 3.82 5.58 10.83
C PRO A 46 3.71 4.48 11.88
N VAL A 47 3.10 4.79 13.03
CA VAL A 47 2.87 3.82 14.11
C VAL A 47 1.85 2.77 13.68
N ILE A 48 0.78 3.20 13.03
CA ILE A 48 -0.26 2.31 12.51
C ILE A 48 0.31 1.38 11.43
N PHE A 49 1.09 1.91 10.47
CA PHE A 49 1.70 1.11 9.41
C PHE A 49 2.64 0.06 9.97
N LYS A 50 3.52 0.45 10.89
CA LYS A 50 4.46 -0.46 11.54
C LYS A 50 3.76 -1.52 12.39
N GLY A 51 2.70 -1.14 13.11
CA GLY A 51 1.94 -2.00 14.00
C GLY A 51 0.94 -2.93 13.29
N SER A 52 0.68 -2.71 12.00
CA SER A 52 -0.27 -3.51 11.24
C SER A 52 0.37 -4.77 10.70
N LEU A 53 -0.39 -5.86 10.69
CA LEU A 53 0.05 -7.11 10.07
C LEU A 53 0.20 -6.94 8.56
N ILE A 54 -0.82 -6.36 7.93
CA ILE A 54 -0.87 -6.08 6.50
C ILE A 54 -1.41 -4.66 6.29
N ASN A 55 -0.73 -3.88 5.47
CA ASN A 55 -1.24 -2.60 4.97
C ASN A 55 -1.68 -2.79 3.52
N LEU A 56 -2.96 -2.55 3.24
CA LEU A 56 -3.51 -2.70 1.91
C LEU A 56 -3.45 -1.39 1.13
N GLY A 57 -2.99 -1.46 -0.11
CA GLY A 57 -2.94 -0.35 -1.05
C GLY A 57 -3.78 -0.60 -2.30
N PHE A 58 -4.30 0.50 -2.87
CA PHE A 58 -5.06 0.50 -4.11
C PHE A 58 -4.47 1.56 -5.03
N SER A 59 -4.12 1.19 -6.23
CA SER A 59 -3.44 2.05 -7.21
C SER A 59 -4.39 2.71 -8.21
N ASP A 60 -5.66 2.29 -8.21
CA ASP A 60 -6.69 2.84 -9.08
C ASP A 60 -6.97 4.32 -8.76
N THR A 61 -6.98 5.15 -9.78
CA THR A 61 -7.18 6.60 -9.64
C THR A 61 -8.62 7.03 -9.58
N GLY A 62 -9.58 6.13 -9.80
CA GLY A 62 -11.03 6.34 -9.75
C GLY A 62 -11.47 7.81 -9.81
N TRP A 63 -11.60 8.40 -11.01
CA TRP A 63 -12.10 9.76 -11.15
C TRP A 63 -13.62 9.74 -11.12
N HIS A 64 -14.19 10.30 -10.06
CA HIS A 64 -15.62 10.58 -10.00
C HIS A 64 -15.89 11.96 -10.63
N HIS A 65 -16.23 11.98 -11.90
CA HIS A 65 -16.85 13.18 -12.47
C HIS A 65 -18.33 13.20 -12.11
N GLN A 66 -18.86 14.38 -11.74
CA GLN A 66 -20.28 14.57 -11.41
C GLN A 66 -21.25 14.23 -12.57
N GLN A 67 -20.77 13.94 -13.75
CA GLN A 67 -21.56 13.66 -14.97
C GLN A 67 -21.35 12.29 -15.58
N GLY A 68 -20.66 11.40 -14.92
CA GLY A 68 -20.41 10.05 -15.40
C GLY A 68 -19.06 9.51 -14.91
N ILE A 69 -19.03 8.23 -14.65
CA ILE A 69 -17.82 7.55 -14.24
C ILE A 69 -16.97 7.34 -15.50
N VAL A 70 -15.97 8.17 -15.70
CA VAL A 70 -14.87 7.82 -16.57
C VAL A 70 -14.00 6.85 -15.78
N GLN A 71 -14.13 5.58 -16.05
CA GLN A 71 -13.25 4.56 -15.51
C GLN A 71 -11.86 4.80 -16.12
N SER A 72 -11.03 5.55 -15.42
CA SER A 72 -9.62 5.64 -15.74
C SER A 72 -8.99 4.31 -15.32
N GLU A 73 -8.61 3.50 -16.27
CA GLU A 73 -7.80 2.30 -16.03
C GLU A 73 -6.36 2.65 -15.63
N MET A 74 -6.11 3.90 -15.27
CA MET A 74 -4.78 4.36 -14.92
C MET A 74 -4.42 3.93 -13.50
N LEU A 75 -3.54 2.95 -13.42
CA LEU A 75 -2.89 2.54 -12.18
C LEU A 75 -1.64 3.38 -11.97
N GLN A 76 -1.46 3.91 -10.78
CA GLN A 76 -0.32 4.79 -10.44
C GLN A 76 0.27 4.48 -9.08
N CYS A 77 1.57 4.70 -8.94
CA CYS A 77 2.22 4.78 -7.64
C CYS A 77 1.78 6.03 -6.88
N ARG A 78 1.55 5.87 -5.59
CA ARG A 78 1.13 6.92 -4.67
C ARG A 78 2.20 7.17 -3.61
N LEU A 79 2.06 8.26 -2.88
CA LEU A 79 2.95 8.55 -1.74
C LEU A 79 2.97 7.41 -0.72
N ARG A 80 1.83 6.77 -0.52
CA ARG A 80 1.65 5.63 0.39
C ARG A 80 2.56 4.46 0.09
N ASP A 81 2.91 4.26 -1.18
CA ASP A 81 3.81 3.18 -1.63
C ASP A 81 5.25 3.35 -1.11
N PHE A 82 5.56 4.55 -0.64
CA PHE A 82 6.83 4.87 0.02
C PHE A 82 6.68 5.03 1.52
N GLU A 83 5.59 5.62 2.00
CA GLU A 83 5.35 5.87 3.43
C GLU A 83 5.22 4.57 4.22
N VAL A 84 4.47 3.58 3.70
CA VAL A 84 4.26 2.31 4.38
C VAL A 84 5.57 1.53 4.55
N PRO A 85 6.36 1.27 3.50
CA PRO A 85 7.66 0.63 3.67
C PRO A 85 8.63 1.45 4.54
N MET A 86 8.73 2.78 4.36
CA MET A 86 9.58 3.63 5.20
C MET A 86 9.26 3.49 6.68
N SER A 87 7.98 3.36 7.03
CA SER A 87 7.53 3.16 8.40
C SER A 87 7.78 1.74 8.92
N GLY A 88 8.28 0.83 8.10
CA GLY A 88 8.46 -0.58 8.44
C GLY A 88 7.17 -1.38 8.44
N GLY A 89 6.19 -0.98 7.62
CA GLY A 89 4.95 -1.72 7.39
C GLY A 89 5.09 -2.75 6.27
N PHE A 90 4.47 -3.93 6.43
CA PHE A 90 4.28 -4.84 5.30
C PHE A 90 3.22 -4.26 4.36
N TYR A 91 3.57 -4.10 3.08
CA TYR A 91 2.70 -3.47 2.10
C TYR A 91 2.26 -4.45 1.03
N LEU A 92 0.96 -4.64 0.91
CA LEU A 92 0.29 -5.43 -0.12
C LEU A 92 -0.56 -4.48 -0.95
N VAL A 93 -0.11 -4.14 -2.16
CA VAL A 93 -0.67 -3.06 -2.98
C VAL A 93 -1.17 -3.58 -4.32
N GLN A 94 -2.24 -2.97 -4.83
CA GLN A 94 -2.65 -3.22 -6.22
C GLN A 94 -1.50 -2.86 -7.17
N GLU A 95 -1.14 -3.79 -8.03
CA GLU A 95 -0.01 -3.61 -8.93
C GLU A 95 -0.20 -2.41 -9.86
N ALA A 96 0.83 -1.57 -9.95
CA ALA A 96 0.94 -0.52 -10.94
C ALA A 96 2.27 -0.68 -11.68
N PRO A 97 2.35 -0.34 -12.99
CA PRO A 97 3.55 -0.55 -13.80
C PRO A 97 4.82 0.07 -13.20
N ASP A 98 4.67 1.21 -12.53
CA ASP A 98 5.79 1.93 -11.92
C ASP A 98 6.37 1.26 -10.67
N HIS A 99 5.66 0.34 -10.02
CA HIS A 99 6.17 -0.34 -8.83
C HIS A 99 7.51 -1.04 -9.10
N HIS A 100 7.66 -1.66 -10.27
CA HIS A 100 8.90 -2.35 -10.69
C HIS A 100 10.11 -1.41 -10.84
N ASN A 101 9.87 -0.10 -11.00
CA ASN A 101 10.94 0.90 -11.04
C ASN A 101 11.48 1.25 -9.66
N TYR A 102 10.72 0.95 -8.59
CA TYR A 102 11.04 1.36 -7.23
C TYR A 102 11.38 0.18 -6.33
N TYR A 103 10.70 -0.94 -6.52
CA TYR A 103 10.79 -2.11 -5.63
C TYR A 103 10.92 -3.41 -6.42
N LYS A 104 11.53 -4.40 -5.79
CA LYS A 104 11.45 -5.80 -6.21
C LYS A 104 10.18 -6.41 -5.64
N ILE A 105 9.23 -6.73 -6.52
CA ILE A 105 7.96 -7.33 -6.15
C ILE A 105 8.19 -8.73 -5.56
N GLY A 106 7.50 -9.06 -4.47
CA GLY A 106 7.66 -10.32 -3.73
C GLY A 106 8.86 -10.36 -2.78
N GLU A 107 9.79 -9.35 -2.86
CA GLU A 107 10.96 -9.26 -1.99
C GLU A 107 10.94 -8.01 -1.09
N GLU A 108 10.53 -6.86 -1.62
CA GLU A 108 10.58 -5.54 -0.96
C GLU A 108 9.19 -4.96 -0.70
N ILE A 109 8.23 -5.24 -1.58
CA ILE A 109 6.79 -5.08 -1.39
C ILE A 109 6.08 -6.26 -2.01
N GLU A 110 4.80 -6.42 -1.70
CA GLU A 110 3.95 -7.42 -2.34
C GLU A 110 2.85 -6.73 -3.12
N THR A 111 2.48 -7.29 -4.28
CA THR A 111 1.42 -6.75 -5.13
C THR A 111 0.28 -7.73 -5.32
N TRP A 112 -0.84 -7.24 -5.82
CA TRP A 112 -1.98 -8.03 -6.28
C TRP A 112 -2.61 -7.35 -7.51
N SER A 113 -3.09 -8.15 -8.46
CA SER A 113 -3.74 -7.67 -9.68
C SER A 113 -5.24 -7.94 -9.67
N GLU A 114 -5.64 -9.07 -9.13
CA GLU A 114 -7.03 -9.51 -9.10
C GLU A 114 -7.54 -9.70 -7.67
N PRO A 115 -8.84 -9.47 -7.41
CA PRO A 115 -9.41 -9.62 -6.06
C PRO A 115 -9.22 -11.01 -5.44
N GLY A 116 -9.21 -12.06 -6.25
CA GLY A 116 -8.93 -13.42 -5.79
C GLY A 116 -7.52 -13.55 -5.23
N GLU A 117 -6.54 -13.04 -5.96
CA GLU A 117 -5.13 -13.00 -5.55
C GLU A 117 -4.94 -12.20 -4.26
N LEU A 118 -5.63 -11.06 -4.13
CA LEU A 118 -5.60 -10.27 -2.88
C LEU A 118 -6.03 -11.12 -1.68
N ILE A 119 -7.15 -11.84 -1.80
CA ILE A 119 -7.67 -12.69 -0.72
C ILE A 119 -6.67 -13.79 -0.36
N GLU A 120 -6.13 -14.48 -1.36
CA GLU A 120 -5.13 -15.54 -1.15
C GLU A 120 -3.88 -15.01 -0.45
N LYS A 121 -3.34 -13.87 -0.89
CA LYS A 121 -2.16 -13.23 -0.28
C LYS A 121 -2.43 -12.73 1.14
N VAL A 122 -3.59 -12.16 1.40
CA VAL A 122 -4.00 -11.79 2.76
C VAL A 122 -4.05 -13.01 3.66
N MET A 123 -4.65 -14.11 3.21
CA MET A 123 -4.71 -15.36 3.98
C MET A 123 -3.33 -15.97 4.20
N PHE A 124 -2.47 -15.96 3.17
CA PHE A 124 -1.12 -16.48 3.26
C PHE A 124 -0.27 -15.71 4.27
N TYR A 125 -0.17 -14.38 4.13
CA TYR A 125 0.67 -13.55 4.99
C TYR A 125 0.13 -13.40 6.40
N SER A 126 -1.18 -13.57 6.61
CA SER A 126 -1.78 -13.64 7.95
C SER A 126 -1.34 -14.89 8.74
N ARG A 127 -0.96 -15.96 8.05
CA ARG A 127 -0.50 -17.22 8.64
C ARG A 127 1.02 -17.39 8.62
N ASN A 128 1.70 -16.60 7.80
CA ASN A 128 3.15 -16.70 7.57
C ASN A 128 3.84 -15.38 7.89
N GLU A 129 3.81 -14.99 9.17
CA GLU A 129 4.36 -13.71 9.64
C GLU A 129 5.86 -13.56 9.29
N GLN A 130 6.62 -14.65 9.32
CA GLN A 130 8.05 -14.61 8.94
C GLN A 130 8.27 -14.21 7.48
N ALA A 131 7.39 -14.63 6.57
CA ALA A 131 7.45 -14.23 5.17
C ALA A 131 7.14 -12.73 5.02
N ALA A 132 6.10 -12.25 5.69
CA ALA A 132 5.76 -10.83 5.72
C ALA A 132 6.88 -9.98 6.33
N GLU A 133 7.52 -10.45 7.40
CA GLU A 133 8.61 -9.73 8.07
C GLU A 133 9.86 -9.58 7.19
N ARG A 134 10.21 -10.60 6.41
CA ARG A 134 11.34 -10.49 5.45
C ARG A 134 11.10 -9.39 4.42
N ILE A 135 9.90 -9.37 3.81
CA ILE A 135 9.52 -8.35 2.83
C ILE A 135 9.49 -6.96 3.49
N ARG A 136 8.92 -6.85 4.69
CA ARG A 136 8.88 -5.60 5.46
C ARG A 136 10.26 -5.01 5.69
N GLN A 137 11.20 -5.81 6.16
CA GLN A 137 12.57 -5.36 6.43
C GLN A 137 13.31 -4.96 5.15
N ALA A 138 13.15 -5.74 4.08
CA ALA A 138 13.76 -5.43 2.79
C ALA A 138 13.17 -4.14 2.18
N GLY A 139 11.84 -4.00 2.21
CA GLY A 139 11.15 -2.81 1.74
C GLY A 139 11.52 -1.55 2.52
N GLN A 140 11.65 -1.66 3.85
CA GLN A 140 12.09 -0.54 4.68
C GLN A 140 13.49 -0.08 4.31
N ARG A 141 14.46 -1.01 4.20
CA ARG A 141 15.83 -0.67 3.76
C ARG A 141 15.81 0.01 2.40
N ARG A 142 15.13 -0.58 1.42
CA ARG A 142 15.02 -0.02 0.06
C ARG A 142 14.47 1.40 0.08
N ALA A 143 13.37 1.62 0.79
CA ALA A 143 12.70 2.91 0.86
C ALA A 143 13.59 3.98 1.52
N LEU A 144 14.23 3.66 2.65
CA LEU A 144 15.12 4.58 3.35
C LEU A 144 16.40 4.90 2.58
N GLU A 145 16.97 3.91 1.87
CA GLU A 145 18.21 4.08 1.13
C GLU A 145 18.04 4.78 -0.23
N GLN A 146 16.83 4.76 -0.82
CA GLN A 146 16.66 5.21 -2.21
C GLN A 146 15.47 6.11 -2.48
N HIS A 147 14.49 6.18 -1.59
CA HIS A 147 13.20 6.80 -1.89
C HIS A 147 12.81 7.95 -0.98
N THR A 148 13.70 8.41 -0.09
CA THR A 148 13.43 9.61 0.72
C THR A 148 13.32 10.85 -0.15
N TRP A 149 12.68 11.89 0.36
CA TRP A 149 12.61 13.19 -0.31
C TRP A 149 13.98 13.74 -0.70
N LYS A 150 14.99 13.51 0.17
CA LYS A 150 16.38 13.88 -0.15
C LYS A 150 16.84 13.24 -1.46
N HIS A 151 16.69 11.93 -1.60
CA HIS A 151 17.10 11.22 -2.83
C HIS A 151 16.36 11.71 -4.07
N ARG A 152 15.07 12.07 -3.92
CA ARG A 152 14.27 12.59 -5.03
C ARG A 152 14.73 13.98 -5.45
N PHE A 153 14.97 14.87 -4.49
CA PHE A 153 15.49 16.21 -4.78
C PHE A 153 16.91 16.17 -5.32
N ASP A 154 17.79 15.31 -4.80
CA ASP A 154 19.14 15.15 -5.32
C ASP A 154 19.12 14.74 -6.80
N ARG A 155 18.28 13.78 -7.18
CA ARG A 155 18.10 13.38 -8.60
C ARG A 155 17.53 14.50 -9.44
N LEU A 156 16.52 15.21 -8.96
CA LEU A 156 15.92 16.34 -9.65
C LEU A 156 16.95 17.43 -9.93
N PHE A 157 17.67 17.86 -8.89
CA PHE A 157 18.67 18.92 -9.01
C PHE A 157 19.84 18.50 -9.89
N HIS A 158 20.29 17.24 -9.78
CA HIS A 158 21.29 16.70 -10.68
C HIS A 158 20.81 16.80 -12.15
N ARG A 159 19.56 16.39 -12.41
CA ARG A 159 18.99 16.47 -13.77
C ARG A 159 18.86 17.91 -14.26
N LEU A 160 18.41 18.84 -13.43
CA LEU A 160 18.30 20.24 -13.80
C LEU A 160 19.66 20.87 -14.12
N ARG A 161 20.71 20.54 -13.36
CA ARG A 161 22.08 20.97 -13.65
C ARG A 161 22.57 20.41 -14.98
N SER A 162 22.35 19.12 -15.24
CA SER A 162 22.75 18.48 -16.51
C SER A 162 22.07 19.09 -17.73
N LEU A 163 20.90 19.72 -17.53
CA LEU A 163 20.15 20.42 -18.58
C LEU A 163 20.47 21.93 -18.67
N GLY A 164 21.40 22.43 -17.84
CA GLY A 164 21.73 23.87 -17.77
C GLY A 164 20.57 24.72 -17.25
N LYS A 165 19.63 24.13 -16.52
CA LYS A 165 18.46 24.85 -15.96
C LYS A 165 18.68 25.33 -14.51
N MET A 166 19.83 25.00 -13.95
CA MET A 166 20.28 25.43 -12.63
C MET A 166 21.79 25.65 -12.62
N PRO A 167 22.29 26.63 -11.86
CA PRO A 167 23.73 26.82 -11.67
C PRO A 167 24.38 25.64 -10.93
#